data_4cbb6b36cdc802bbe1f687395bc28473
#
_entry.id   4cbb6b36cdc802bbe1f687395bc28473
#
_cell.length_a   1.000
_cell.length_b   1.000
_cell.length_c   1.000
_cell.angle_alpha   90.00
_cell.angle_beta   90.00
_cell.angle_gamma   90.00
#
_symmetry.space_group_name_H-M   'P 1'
#
loop_
_entity.id
_entity.type
_entity.pdbx_description
1 polymer ?
#
loop_
_entity_poly.entity_id
_entity_poly.type
_entity_poly.pdbx_seq_one_letter_code
_entity_poly.pdbx_strand_id
1 'polypeptide(L)'
;RQMVKQHDGVIVNVSSESGLEGSEGQSCYAATKAALNSFTRSWSKELGKHGIRVVGIAPGILEKTGLRTPEYEEALAWTRNITVEQLREGYTKNAIPIGRAGRLAEVADFVCYLLSERASYITGVTT
;
A
#
# COMPACT_ATOMS: atom_id res chain seq x y z
N ARG A 1 -15.98 11.66 11.92
CA ARG A 1 -17.16 12.08 12.75
C ARG A 1 -18.38 11.21 12.46
N GLN A 2 -18.71 10.93 11.18
CA GLN A 2 -19.91 10.13 10.84
C GLN A 2 -19.82 8.70 11.38
N MET A 3 -18.75 7.98 11.16
CA MET A 3 -18.55 6.61 11.66
C MET A 3 -18.61 6.54 13.20
N VAL A 4 -18.08 7.54 13.91
CA VAL A 4 -18.16 7.60 15.37
C VAL A 4 -19.63 7.70 15.86
N LYS A 5 -20.46 8.47 15.17
CA LYS A 5 -21.91 8.56 15.48
C LYS A 5 -22.65 7.26 15.18
N GLN A 6 -22.22 6.54 14.14
CA GLN A 6 -22.82 5.26 13.74
C GLN A 6 -22.38 4.10 14.65
N HIS A 7 -21.30 4.26 15.42
CA HIS A 7 -20.61 3.19 16.13
C HIS A 7 -20.23 2.02 15.21
N ASP A 8 -19.91 2.33 13.96
CA ASP A 8 -19.55 1.37 12.93
C ASP A 8 -18.75 2.03 11.82
N GLY A 9 -17.80 1.29 11.26
CA GLY A 9 -17.04 1.74 10.09
C GLY A 9 -15.73 1.01 9.90
N VAL A 10 -15.21 1.12 8.70
CA VAL A 10 -13.89 0.60 8.33
C VAL A 10 -13.12 1.65 7.56
N ILE A 11 -11.88 1.89 7.96
CA ILE A 11 -10.92 2.74 7.25
C ILE A 11 -9.83 1.85 6.69
N VAL A 12 -9.61 1.91 5.38
CA VAL A 12 -8.51 1.22 4.70
C VAL A 12 -7.50 2.26 4.22
N ASN A 13 -6.31 2.27 4.82
CA ASN A 13 -5.21 3.12 4.39
C ASN A 13 -4.39 2.41 3.32
N VAL A 14 -4.26 3.02 2.15
CA VAL A 14 -3.46 2.48 1.05
C VAL A 14 -2.03 2.99 1.17
N SER A 15 -1.18 2.19 1.79
CA SER A 15 0.25 2.41 1.92
C SER A 15 1.01 1.89 0.70
N SER A 16 2.20 1.39 0.89
CA SER A 16 3.08 0.77 -0.11
C SER A 16 4.13 -0.07 0.61
N GLU A 17 4.65 -1.09 -0.05
CA GLU A 17 5.88 -1.79 0.36
C GLU A 17 7.00 -0.80 0.68
N SER A 18 7.16 0.26 -0.12
CA SER A 18 8.13 1.34 0.14
C SER A 18 7.94 2.03 1.49
N GLY A 19 6.73 2.04 2.05
CA GLY A 19 6.45 2.58 3.39
C GLY A 19 6.83 1.63 4.52
N LEU A 20 7.15 0.37 4.22
CA LEU A 20 7.61 -0.63 5.18
C LEU A 20 9.14 -0.76 5.13
N GLU A 21 9.72 -0.82 3.94
CA GLU A 21 11.12 -1.17 3.70
C GLU A 21 11.98 0.02 3.26
N GLY A 22 11.36 1.11 2.88
CA GLY A 22 12.02 2.21 2.19
C GLY A 22 12.11 1.96 0.68
N SER A 23 12.62 2.93 -0.05
CA SER A 23 12.84 2.81 -1.50
C SER A 23 13.90 3.79 -1.96
N GLU A 24 14.96 3.28 -2.56
CA GLU A 24 16.03 4.10 -3.14
C GLU A 24 15.47 5.06 -4.20
N GLY A 25 15.85 6.34 -4.10
CA GLY A 25 15.37 7.40 -4.99
C GLY A 25 13.95 7.89 -4.70
N GLN A 26 13.27 7.36 -3.66
CA GLN A 26 11.88 7.68 -3.34
C GLN A 26 11.67 7.99 -1.84
N SER A 27 12.64 8.57 -1.16
CA SER A 27 12.59 8.80 0.29
C SER A 27 11.34 9.58 0.74
N CYS A 28 10.95 10.63 0.02
CA CYS A 28 9.74 11.41 0.33
C CYS A 28 8.48 10.56 0.18
N TYR A 29 8.36 9.80 -0.91
CA TYR A 29 7.23 8.90 -1.12
C TYR A 29 7.16 7.83 -0.02
N ALA A 30 8.27 7.17 0.26
CA ALA A 30 8.36 6.17 1.32
C ALA A 30 7.95 6.73 2.69
N ALA A 31 8.41 7.95 3.02
CA ALA A 31 8.02 8.62 4.26
C ALA A 31 6.51 8.89 4.36
N THR A 32 5.86 9.34 3.28
CA THR A 32 4.40 9.54 3.27
C THR A 32 3.64 8.22 3.47
N LYS A 33 4.13 7.14 2.87
CA LYS A 33 3.52 5.80 3.01
C LYS A 33 3.78 5.19 4.40
N ALA A 34 4.94 5.43 4.99
CA ALA A 34 5.23 5.07 6.38
C ALA A 34 4.32 5.81 7.37
N ALA A 35 3.99 7.08 7.09
CA ALA A 35 3.02 7.82 7.89
C ALA A 35 1.63 7.16 7.91
N LEU A 36 1.16 6.63 6.77
CA LEU A 36 -0.10 5.87 6.70
C LEU A 36 -0.08 4.60 7.56
N ASN A 37 1.07 3.91 7.61
CA ASN A 37 1.24 2.74 8.48
C ASN A 37 1.16 3.14 9.97
N SER A 38 1.71 4.28 10.33
CA SER A 38 1.60 4.83 11.69
C SER A 38 0.16 5.25 12.02
N PHE A 39 -0.53 5.94 11.11
CA PHE A 39 -1.94 6.28 11.28
C PHE A 39 -2.82 5.04 11.46
N THR A 40 -2.58 3.98 10.71
CA THR A 40 -3.31 2.72 10.84
C THR A 40 -3.25 2.19 12.26
N ARG A 41 -2.06 2.15 12.85
CA ARG A 41 -1.85 1.69 14.23
C ARG A 41 -2.46 2.64 15.28
N SER A 42 -2.28 3.93 15.11
CA SER A 42 -2.76 4.93 16.08
C SER A 42 -4.29 5.01 16.05
N TRP A 43 -4.87 5.17 14.87
CA TRP A 43 -6.32 5.30 14.72
C TRP A 43 -7.08 4.03 15.10
N SER A 44 -6.49 2.84 14.92
CA SER A 44 -7.12 1.61 15.40
C SER A 44 -7.32 1.61 16.92
N LYS A 45 -6.35 2.16 17.67
CA LYS A 45 -6.43 2.29 19.13
C LYS A 45 -7.41 3.39 19.56
N GLU A 46 -7.42 4.51 18.84
CA GLU A 46 -8.28 5.64 19.14
C GLU A 46 -9.75 5.35 18.81
N LEU A 47 -10.00 4.68 17.68
CA LEU A 47 -11.33 4.51 17.12
C LEU A 47 -11.99 3.16 17.44
N GLY A 48 -11.23 2.18 17.89
CA GLY A 48 -11.74 0.85 18.22
C GLY A 48 -12.89 0.86 19.23
N LYS A 49 -12.83 1.72 20.24
CA LYS A 49 -13.93 1.94 21.22
C LYS A 49 -15.23 2.44 20.60
N HIS A 50 -15.19 2.94 19.36
CA HIS A 50 -16.35 3.40 18.61
C HIS A 50 -16.81 2.36 17.55
N GLY A 51 -16.33 1.12 17.62
CA GLY A 51 -16.68 0.09 16.65
C GLY A 51 -16.05 0.29 15.27
N ILE A 52 -15.02 1.13 15.14
CA ILE A 52 -14.38 1.43 13.86
C ILE A 52 -13.09 0.64 13.75
N ARG A 53 -12.94 -0.12 12.67
CA ARG A 53 -11.70 -0.81 12.31
C ARG A 53 -10.84 0.08 11.43
N VAL A 54 -9.52 0.03 11.63
CA VAL A 54 -8.55 0.73 10.78
C VAL A 54 -7.51 -0.27 10.36
N VAL A 55 -7.40 -0.49 9.05
CA VAL A 55 -6.48 -1.45 8.45
C VAL A 55 -5.67 -0.78 7.36
N GLY A 56 -4.50 -1.31 7.08
CA GLY A 56 -3.62 -0.86 6.00
C GLY A 56 -3.39 -1.96 4.99
N ILE A 57 -3.18 -1.55 3.75
CA ILE A 57 -2.61 -2.41 2.71
C ILE A 57 -1.32 -1.76 2.21
N ALA A 58 -0.31 -2.58 1.94
CA ALA A 58 1.00 -2.13 1.46
C ALA A 58 1.38 -2.87 0.16
N PRO A 59 0.69 -2.58 -0.96
CA PRO A 59 0.98 -3.25 -2.20
C PRO A 59 2.44 -3.05 -2.61
N GLY A 60 3.05 -4.11 -3.13
CA GLY A 60 4.33 -4.07 -3.82
C GLY A 60 4.14 -3.71 -5.30
N ILE A 61 4.82 -4.43 -6.16
CA ILE A 61 4.78 -4.17 -7.60
C ILE A 61 3.47 -4.68 -8.20
N LEU A 62 2.69 -3.75 -8.74
CA LEU A 62 1.45 -4.03 -9.46
C LEU A 62 1.64 -3.91 -10.97
N GLU A 63 0.71 -4.46 -11.73
CA GLU A 63 0.60 -4.23 -13.16
C GLU A 63 0.51 -2.72 -13.49
N LYS A 64 0.63 -2.36 -14.77
CA LYS A 64 0.70 -0.96 -15.21
C LYS A 64 -0.39 -0.10 -14.57
N THR A 65 0.05 0.87 -13.79
CA THR A 65 -0.80 1.91 -13.18
C THR A 65 -0.53 3.26 -13.84
N GLY A 66 -1.43 4.22 -13.68
CA GLY A 66 -1.24 5.59 -14.18
C GLY A 66 -0.06 6.34 -13.56
N LEU A 67 0.55 5.81 -12.49
CA LEU A 67 1.74 6.38 -11.87
C LEU A 67 3.03 6.05 -12.65
N ARG A 68 3.06 4.97 -13.43
CA ARG A 68 4.23 4.57 -14.21
C ARG A 68 4.19 5.20 -15.59
N THR A 69 4.47 6.49 -15.65
CA THR A 69 4.69 7.18 -16.92
C THR A 69 6.15 6.97 -17.39
N PRO A 70 6.44 7.13 -18.70
CA PRO A 70 7.82 7.10 -19.19
C PRO A 70 8.74 8.06 -18.44
N GLU A 71 8.28 9.27 -18.16
CA GLU A 71 9.04 10.31 -17.45
C GLU A 71 9.35 9.88 -16.01
N TYR A 72 8.41 9.22 -15.35
CA TYR A 72 8.63 8.65 -14.01
C TYR A 72 9.68 7.54 -14.04
N GLU A 73 9.61 6.62 -15.01
CA GLU A 73 10.57 5.53 -15.16
C GLU A 73 11.98 6.05 -15.46
N GLU A 74 12.10 7.07 -16.34
CA GLU A 74 13.37 7.73 -16.65
C GLU A 74 13.99 8.40 -15.42
N ALA A 75 13.19 9.17 -14.68
CA ALA A 75 13.66 9.85 -13.46
C ALA A 75 14.11 8.85 -12.39
N LEU A 76 13.37 7.76 -12.20
CA LEU A 76 13.71 6.73 -11.22
C LEU A 76 14.95 5.94 -11.64
N ALA A 77 15.07 5.57 -12.91
CA ALA A 77 16.23 4.88 -13.47
C ALA A 77 17.49 5.75 -13.33
N TRP A 78 17.39 7.05 -13.64
CA TRP A 78 18.48 8.01 -13.43
C TRP A 78 18.93 8.08 -11.96
N THR A 79 17.98 8.18 -11.03
CA THR A 79 18.28 8.24 -9.59
C THR A 79 19.00 7.00 -9.10
N ARG A 80 18.67 5.83 -9.66
CA ARG A 80 19.28 4.54 -9.31
C ARG A 80 20.53 4.20 -10.12
N ASN A 81 20.94 5.07 -11.03
CA ASN A 81 22.05 4.86 -11.95
C ASN A 81 21.96 3.55 -12.75
N ILE A 82 20.77 3.27 -13.26
CA ILE A 82 20.45 2.11 -14.11
C ILE A 82 19.70 2.57 -15.36
N THR A 83 19.55 1.66 -16.34
CA THR A 83 18.73 1.95 -17.52
C THR A 83 17.24 1.70 -17.23
N VAL A 84 16.35 2.27 -18.06
CA VAL A 84 14.90 2.02 -17.97
C VAL A 84 14.59 0.53 -18.20
N GLU A 85 15.34 -0.14 -19.08
CA GLU A 85 15.23 -1.57 -19.33
C GLU A 85 15.56 -2.38 -18.07
N GLN A 86 16.66 -2.06 -17.40
CA GLN A 86 17.05 -2.69 -16.12
C GLN A 86 16.00 -2.43 -15.03
N LEU A 87 15.44 -1.21 -14.97
CA LEU A 87 14.36 -0.88 -14.07
C LEU A 87 13.14 -1.79 -14.31
N ARG A 88 12.74 -1.95 -15.56
CA ARG A 88 11.60 -2.80 -15.96
C ARG A 88 11.84 -4.29 -15.71
N GLU A 89 13.05 -4.77 -15.93
CA GLU A 89 13.44 -6.15 -15.60
C GLU A 89 13.30 -6.44 -14.11
N GLY A 90 13.68 -5.49 -13.25
CA GLY A 90 13.49 -5.58 -11.80
C GLY A 90 12.03 -5.73 -11.37
N TYR A 91 11.07 -5.34 -12.22
CA TYR A 91 9.64 -5.48 -11.95
C TYR A 91 9.05 -6.86 -12.30
N THR A 92 9.79 -7.74 -12.97
CA THR A 92 9.17 -8.93 -13.57
C THR A 92 9.66 -10.28 -13.06
N LYS A 93 10.96 -10.51 -12.92
CA LYS A 93 11.44 -11.88 -12.67
C LYS A 93 12.28 -12.10 -11.43
N ASN A 94 13.10 -11.14 -11.04
CA ASN A 94 14.09 -11.33 -9.98
C ASN A 94 13.69 -10.72 -8.63
N ALA A 95 12.79 -9.76 -8.61
CA ALA A 95 12.36 -9.05 -7.40
C ALA A 95 11.04 -9.58 -6.81
N ILE A 96 10.24 -10.32 -7.60
CA ILE A 96 8.94 -10.82 -7.18
C ILE A 96 8.98 -12.36 -7.16
N PRO A 97 9.01 -12.99 -5.96
CA PRO A 97 9.13 -14.45 -5.86
C PRO A 97 8.05 -15.23 -6.61
N ILE A 98 6.83 -14.69 -6.70
CA ILE A 98 5.73 -15.31 -7.47
C ILE A 98 5.90 -15.15 -9.00
N GLY A 99 6.94 -14.43 -9.46
CA GLY A 99 7.31 -14.33 -10.87
C GLY A 99 6.47 -13.39 -11.72
N ARG A 100 5.58 -12.60 -11.12
CA ARG A 100 4.75 -11.62 -11.83
C ARG A 100 4.37 -10.45 -10.92
N ALA A 101 4.02 -9.33 -11.52
CA ALA A 101 3.36 -8.23 -10.82
C ALA A 101 1.94 -8.65 -10.36
N GLY A 102 1.49 -8.07 -9.28
CA GLY A 102 0.11 -8.22 -8.81
C GLY A 102 -0.87 -7.54 -9.76
N ARG A 103 -2.08 -8.10 -9.89
CA ARG A 103 -3.17 -7.47 -10.65
C ARG A 103 -3.94 -6.52 -9.75
N LEU A 104 -4.47 -5.46 -10.33
CA LEU A 104 -5.29 -4.49 -9.59
C LEU A 104 -6.54 -5.15 -8.97
N ALA A 105 -7.12 -6.13 -9.67
CA ALA A 105 -8.26 -6.90 -9.16
C ALA A 105 -7.91 -7.68 -7.87
N GLU A 106 -6.71 -8.23 -7.77
CA GLU A 106 -6.26 -8.97 -6.57
C GLU A 106 -6.19 -8.05 -5.35
N VAL A 107 -5.75 -6.81 -5.54
CA VAL A 107 -5.75 -5.80 -4.48
C VAL A 107 -7.19 -5.39 -4.12
N ALA A 108 -8.04 -5.19 -5.12
CA ALA A 108 -9.45 -4.82 -4.91
C ALA A 108 -10.20 -5.92 -4.14
N ASP A 109 -10.02 -7.19 -4.48
CA ASP A 109 -10.63 -8.33 -3.76
C ASP A 109 -10.21 -8.36 -2.30
N PHE A 110 -8.94 -8.09 -2.01
CA PHE A 110 -8.45 -8.02 -0.64
C PHE A 110 -9.04 -6.82 0.11
N VAL A 111 -9.16 -5.66 -0.51
CA VAL A 111 -9.83 -4.49 0.08
C VAL A 111 -11.29 -4.80 0.38
N CYS A 112 -12.02 -5.43 -0.54
CA CYS A 112 -13.40 -5.85 -0.32
C CYS A 112 -13.52 -6.82 0.87
N TYR A 113 -12.59 -7.77 1.00
CA TYR A 113 -12.54 -8.65 2.17
C TYR A 113 -12.34 -7.86 3.47
N LEU A 114 -11.38 -6.93 3.50
CA LEU A 114 -11.11 -6.10 4.69
C LEU A 114 -12.29 -5.20 5.07
N LEU A 115 -13.08 -4.75 4.12
CA LEU A 115 -14.29 -3.94 4.34
C LEU A 115 -15.46 -4.78 4.84
N SER A 116 -15.45 -6.09 4.67
CA SER A 116 -16.54 -6.99 5.02
C SER A 116 -16.53 -7.41 6.49
N GLU A 117 -17.67 -7.93 6.96
CA GLU A 117 -17.82 -8.55 8.28
C GLU A 117 -16.91 -9.76 8.50
N ARG A 118 -16.44 -10.39 7.42
CA ARG A 118 -15.50 -11.51 7.48
C ARG A 118 -14.15 -11.12 8.09
N ALA A 119 -13.81 -9.84 8.05
CA ALA A 119 -12.61 -9.26 8.64
C ALA A 119 -12.88 -8.53 9.98
N SER A 120 -13.98 -8.85 10.66
CA SER A 120 -14.48 -8.11 11.83
C SER A 120 -13.48 -8.01 13.00
N TYR A 121 -12.51 -8.91 13.08
CA TYR A 121 -11.48 -8.90 14.14
C TYR A 121 -10.11 -8.36 13.66
N ILE A 122 -10.03 -7.89 12.42
CA ILE A 122 -8.79 -7.36 11.84
C ILE A 122 -8.78 -5.84 11.95
N THR A 123 -7.85 -5.32 12.75
CA THR A 123 -7.62 -3.87 12.92
C THR A 123 -6.19 -3.58 13.38
N GLY A 124 -5.64 -2.41 13.08
CA GLY A 124 -4.32 -1.97 13.50
C GLY A 124 -3.14 -2.62 12.78
N VAL A 125 -3.39 -3.36 11.72
CA VAL A 125 -2.38 -4.06 10.92
C VAL A 125 -2.27 -3.46 9.53
N THR A 126 -1.08 -3.54 8.94
CA THR A 126 -0.82 -3.27 7.52
C THR A 126 -0.26 -4.54 6.90
N THR A 127 -0.88 -4.96 5.79
CA THR A 127 -0.53 -6.20 5.06
C THR A 127 -0.11 -5.86 3.65
#